data_4ad1fd443afbce81a79a6ec4f80915b9
#
_entry.id   4ad1fd443afbce81a79a6ec4f80915b9
#
_cell.length_a   1.000
_cell.length_b   1.000
_cell.length_c   1.000
_cell.angle_alpha   90.00
_cell.angle_beta   90.00
_cell.angle_gamma   90.00
#
_symmetry.space_group_name_H-M   'P 1'
#
loop_
_entity.id
_entity.type
_entity.pdbx_description
1 polymer ?
#
loop_
_entity_poly.entity_id
_entity_poly.type
_entity_poly.pdbx_seq_one_letter_code
_entity_poly.pdbx_strand_id
1 'polypeptide(L)'
;ENKEKNTLRYEGAFDCDGNYLMSVILTEDKKMTFDMLKAEATIYKNSYVKIAVEDKQFRPEAMLHGKMSVKIDGSKEDKPKADMGGIKFQSLHIMTKEPYLEAKYFGYQGKASISGVPISLKELALVKGTKKGEVGLKIGVDMEFGETISAGTDCTIFTQVEKNSKGRMTLRYDRFFINSIDINADFAEGFAIKGHVEMYENDPIYGD
;
A
#
# COMPACT_ATOMS: atom_id res chain seq x y z
N GLU A 1 -13.59 -38.26 -9.86
CA GLU A 1 -13.35 -37.11 -10.75
C GLU A 1 -13.48 -35.85 -9.92
N ASN A 2 -12.33 -35.26 -9.57
CA ASN A 2 -12.26 -33.91 -8.96
C ASN A 2 -12.68 -32.92 -10.06
N LYS A 3 -13.93 -32.49 -10.07
CA LYS A 3 -14.34 -31.31 -10.82
C LYS A 3 -13.64 -30.13 -10.19
N GLU A 4 -12.58 -29.60 -10.81
CA GLU A 4 -12.02 -28.33 -10.45
C GLU A 4 -13.15 -27.30 -10.46
N LYS A 5 -13.47 -26.79 -9.29
CA LYS A 5 -14.50 -25.79 -9.11
C LYS A 5 -14.06 -24.51 -9.78
N ASN A 6 -14.86 -24.04 -10.72
CA ASN A 6 -14.52 -22.83 -11.48
C ASN A 6 -14.51 -21.64 -10.52
N THR A 7 -13.33 -21.11 -10.19
CA THR A 7 -13.13 -20.00 -9.23
C THR A 7 -13.24 -18.63 -9.87
N LEU A 8 -13.56 -18.57 -11.15
CA LEU A 8 -13.68 -17.34 -11.92
C LEU A 8 -15.06 -17.24 -12.57
N ARG A 9 -15.67 -16.06 -12.47
CA ARG A 9 -16.86 -15.68 -13.21
C ARG A 9 -16.49 -14.63 -14.26
N TYR A 10 -16.98 -14.83 -15.46
CA TYR A 10 -16.77 -13.90 -16.58
C TYR A 10 -18.08 -13.17 -16.86
N GLU A 11 -17.99 -11.88 -17.02
CA GLU A 11 -19.09 -11.03 -17.44
C GLU A 11 -18.64 -10.20 -18.63
N GLY A 12 -19.51 -10.03 -19.62
CA GLY A 12 -19.21 -9.24 -20.81
C GLY A 12 -20.45 -8.52 -21.32
N ALA A 13 -20.26 -7.33 -21.86
CA ALA A 13 -21.27 -6.56 -22.52
C ALA A 13 -20.64 -5.79 -23.69
N PHE A 14 -21.40 -5.57 -24.77
CA PHE A 14 -21.02 -4.73 -25.89
C PHE A 14 -22.28 -4.07 -26.45
N ASP A 15 -22.08 -2.89 -27.01
CA ASP A 15 -23.11 -2.11 -27.63
C ASP A 15 -22.89 -1.97 -29.16
N CYS A 16 -23.85 -1.35 -29.83
CA CYS A 16 -23.79 -1.10 -31.28
C CYS A 16 -22.79 0.01 -31.66
N ASP A 17 -22.30 0.79 -30.70
CA ASP A 17 -21.34 1.88 -30.93
C ASP A 17 -19.88 1.39 -30.84
N GLY A 18 -19.70 0.09 -30.57
CA GLY A 18 -18.41 -0.57 -30.50
C GLY A 18 -17.72 -0.42 -29.14
N ASN A 19 -18.46 -0.02 -28.10
CA ASN A 19 -17.99 -0.12 -26.73
C ASN A 19 -18.14 -1.55 -26.26
N TYR A 20 -17.18 -2.01 -25.48
CA TYR A 20 -17.27 -3.32 -24.84
C TYR A 20 -16.69 -3.31 -23.44
N LEU A 21 -17.20 -4.23 -22.63
CA LEU A 21 -16.75 -4.47 -21.27
C LEU A 21 -16.57 -5.97 -21.10
N MET A 22 -15.46 -6.37 -20.51
CA MET A 22 -15.20 -7.71 -20.06
C MET A 22 -14.64 -7.69 -18.65
N SER A 23 -15.26 -8.44 -17.74
CA SER A 23 -14.82 -8.58 -16.37
C SER A 23 -14.51 -10.02 -16.03
N VAL A 24 -13.44 -10.24 -15.29
CA VAL A 24 -13.07 -11.50 -14.69
C VAL A 24 -13.12 -11.33 -13.18
N ILE A 25 -14.02 -12.03 -12.52
CA ILE A 25 -14.35 -11.84 -11.11
C ILE A 25 -13.99 -13.12 -10.35
N LEU A 26 -13.29 -12.96 -9.24
CA LEU A 26 -13.02 -14.07 -8.32
C LEU A 26 -14.30 -14.46 -7.56
N THR A 27 -14.66 -15.73 -7.60
CA THR A 27 -15.82 -16.26 -6.86
C THR A 27 -15.44 -16.84 -5.50
N GLU A 28 -14.17 -17.14 -5.29
CA GLU A 28 -13.59 -17.67 -4.05
C GLU A 28 -12.27 -16.95 -3.74
N ASP A 29 -11.83 -17.04 -2.50
CA ASP A 29 -10.53 -16.50 -2.09
C ASP A 29 -9.39 -17.25 -2.77
N LYS A 30 -8.42 -16.54 -3.29
CA LYS A 30 -7.24 -17.09 -3.96
C LYS A 30 -5.96 -16.76 -3.22
N LYS A 31 -5.26 -17.78 -2.77
CA LYS A 31 -3.91 -17.63 -2.21
C LYS A 31 -2.89 -17.65 -3.33
N MET A 32 -1.96 -16.70 -3.27
CA MET A 32 -0.86 -16.53 -4.23
C MET A 32 0.45 -16.40 -3.46
N THR A 33 1.50 -17.06 -3.95
CA THR A 33 2.85 -16.99 -3.40
C THR A 33 3.76 -16.38 -4.44
N PHE A 34 4.58 -15.42 -4.03
CA PHE A 34 5.54 -14.74 -4.88
C PHE A 34 6.94 -15.07 -4.37
N ASP A 35 7.52 -16.15 -4.90
CA ASP A 35 8.78 -16.72 -4.40
C ASP A 35 9.95 -15.72 -4.45
N MET A 36 10.04 -14.91 -5.50
CA MET A 36 11.09 -13.89 -5.64
C MET A 36 11.05 -12.82 -4.53
N LEU A 37 9.86 -12.49 -4.04
CA LEU A 37 9.66 -11.45 -3.03
C LEU A 37 9.43 -12.05 -1.65
N LYS A 38 9.40 -13.39 -1.55
CA LYS A 38 8.96 -14.11 -0.34
C LYS A 38 7.68 -13.51 0.27
N ALA A 39 6.75 -13.19 -0.62
CA ALA A 39 5.48 -12.58 -0.30
C ALA A 39 4.36 -13.57 -0.51
N GLU A 40 3.39 -13.54 0.40
CA GLU A 40 2.13 -14.26 0.26
C GLU A 40 1.01 -13.24 0.17
N ALA A 41 0.10 -13.43 -0.78
CA ALA A 41 -1.12 -12.66 -0.86
C ALA A 41 -2.34 -13.58 -0.86
N THR A 42 -3.40 -13.16 -0.19
CA THR A 42 -4.71 -13.76 -0.33
C THR A 42 -5.63 -12.71 -0.95
N ILE A 43 -6.02 -12.93 -2.18
CA ILE A 43 -7.01 -12.09 -2.86
C ILE A 43 -8.39 -12.67 -2.56
N TYR A 44 -9.27 -11.85 -2.02
CA TYR A 44 -10.60 -12.27 -1.60
C TYR A 44 -11.58 -12.29 -2.77
N LYS A 45 -12.62 -13.10 -2.62
CA LYS A 45 -13.76 -13.15 -3.54
C LYS A 45 -14.31 -11.75 -3.84
N ASN A 46 -14.93 -11.58 -4.99
CA ASN A 46 -15.43 -10.33 -5.54
C ASN A 46 -14.34 -9.33 -5.98
N SER A 47 -13.04 -9.68 -5.84
CA SER A 47 -12.01 -8.99 -6.58
C SER A 47 -12.17 -9.24 -8.07
N TYR A 48 -11.92 -8.21 -8.90
CA TYR A 48 -12.07 -8.34 -10.35
C TYR A 48 -10.98 -7.59 -11.12
N VAL A 49 -10.77 -8.04 -12.34
CA VAL A 49 -10.09 -7.27 -13.39
C VAL A 49 -11.11 -7.01 -14.49
N LYS A 50 -11.23 -5.75 -14.88
CA LYS A 50 -12.15 -5.30 -15.92
C LYS A 50 -11.36 -4.66 -17.06
N ILE A 51 -11.73 -5.00 -18.28
CA ILE A 51 -11.27 -4.40 -19.51
C ILE A 51 -12.48 -3.73 -20.15
N ALA A 52 -12.42 -2.41 -20.30
CA ALA A 52 -13.43 -1.65 -20.99
C ALA A 52 -12.81 -0.97 -22.21
N VAL A 53 -13.58 -0.88 -23.28
CA VAL A 53 -13.36 0.06 -24.37
C VAL A 53 -14.57 0.98 -24.43
N GLU A 54 -14.34 2.23 -24.15
CA GLU A 54 -15.33 3.30 -24.15
C GLU A 54 -14.79 4.42 -25.05
N ASP A 55 -15.57 4.90 -25.99
CA ASP A 55 -15.15 5.95 -26.94
C ASP A 55 -13.83 5.61 -27.66
N LYS A 56 -13.67 4.37 -28.07
CA LYS A 56 -12.43 3.83 -28.69
C LYS A 56 -11.18 3.90 -27.80
N GLN A 57 -11.34 4.13 -26.51
CA GLN A 57 -10.25 4.15 -25.54
C GLN A 57 -10.23 2.87 -24.71
N PHE A 58 -9.08 2.22 -24.68
CA PHE A 58 -8.85 1.05 -23.85
C PHE A 58 -8.61 1.47 -22.39
N ARG A 59 -9.46 1.00 -21.50
CA ARG A 59 -9.48 1.36 -20.07
C ARG A 59 -9.50 0.12 -19.17
N PRO A 60 -8.36 -0.53 -18.97
CA PRO A 60 -8.28 -1.60 -17.98
C PRO A 60 -8.28 -1.04 -16.57
N GLU A 61 -8.94 -1.78 -15.68
CA GLU A 61 -8.94 -1.49 -14.25
C GLU A 61 -8.98 -2.79 -13.44
N ALA A 62 -8.59 -2.72 -12.18
CA ALA A 62 -8.72 -3.82 -11.23
C ALA A 62 -9.26 -3.29 -9.90
N MET A 63 -10.16 -4.06 -9.30
CA MET A 63 -10.66 -3.85 -7.95
C MET A 63 -10.27 -5.06 -7.11
N LEU A 64 -9.46 -4.84 -6.10
CA LEU A 64 -8.90 -5.91 -5.29
C LEU A 64 -9.30 -5.76 -3.83
N HIS A 65 -9.61 -6.90 -3.21
CA HIS A 65 -9.79 -7.06 -1.78
C HIS A 65 -8.83 -8.13 -1.30
N GLY A 66 -8.21 -7.97 -0.16
CA GLY A 66 -7.30 -9.01 0.29
C GLY A 66 -6.37 -8.61 1.41
N LYS A 67 -5.38 -9.47 1.59
CA LYS A 67 -4.26 -9.24 2.50
C LYS A 67 -2.97 -9.71 1.85
N MET A 68 -1.87 -9.10 2.27
CA MET A 68 -0.54 -9.45 1.82
C MET A 68 0.43 -9.50 3.02
N SER A 69 1.37 -10.41 2.97
CA SER A 69 2.51 -10.45 3.88
C SER A 69 3.80 -10.53 3.08
N VAL A 70 4.83 -9.86 3.55
CA VAL A 70 6.17 -9.90 2.97
C VAL A 70 7.15 -10.30 4.06
N LYS A 71 7.96 -11.31 3.79
CA LYS A 71 9.03 -11.76 4.69
C LYS A 71 10.36 -11.56 3.99
N ILE A 72 11.25 -10.80 4.60
CA ILE A 72 12.60 -10.60 4.11
C ILE A 72 13.52 -11.44 4.98
N ASP A 73 14.11 -12.50 4.42
CA ASP A 73 15.03 -13.38 5.14
C ASP A 73 16.32 -12.66 5.49
N GLY A 74 16.73 -12.83 6.75
CA GLY A 74 18.09 -12.52 7.19
C GLY A 74 19.04 -13.66 6.77
N SER A 75 20.21 -13.31 6.27
CA SER A 75 21.24 -14.30 5.99
C SER A 75 21.67 -15.03 7.29
N LYS A 76 21.47 -16.35 7.33
CA LYS A 76 22.07 -17.35 8.26
C LYS A 76 21.52 -17.54 9.68
N GLU A 77 20.49 -16.86 10.12
CA GLU A 77 19.78 -17.24 11.35
C GLU A 77 18.29 -17.36 11.05
N ASP A 78 17.60 -18.31 11.67
CA ASP A 78 16.20 -18.70 11.42
C ASP A 78 15.14 -17.61 11.70
N LYS A 79 15.55 -16.36 11.81
CA LYS A 79 14.65 -15.23 12.05
C LYS A 79 14.58 -14.32 10.80
N PRO A 80 13.39 -13.97 10.34
CA PRO A 80 13.24 -13.04 9.21
C PRO A 80 13.86 -11.69 9.59
N LYS A 81 14.61 -11.11 8.65
CA LYS A 81 15.24 -9.79 8.80
C LYS A 81 14.20 -8.68 8.90
N ALA A 82 13.07 -8.86 8.23
CA ALA A 82 11.87 -8.07 8.41
C ALA A 82 10.64 -8.95 8.14
N ASP A 83 9.65 -8.86 9.00
CA ASP A 83 8.34 -9.48 8.83
C ASP A 83 7.30 -8.36 8.75
N MET A 84 6.75 -8.16 7.57
CA MET A 84 5.64 -7.24 7.31
C MET A 84 4.39 -8.07 7.04
N GLY A 85 3.98 -8.87 8.01
CA GLY A 85 2.73 -9.61 7.96
C GLY A 85 1.52 -8.72 8.20
N GLY A 86 0.44 -8.91 7.43
CA GLY A 86 -0.85 -8.32 7.76
C GLY A 86 -1.18 -6.98 7.08
N ILE A 87 -0.60 -6.66 5.93
CA ILE A 87 -1.13 -5.58 5.09
C ILE A 87 -2.49 -6.01 4.55
N LYS A 88 -3.54 -5.27 4.87
CA LYS A 88 -4.89 -5.48 4.36
C LYS A 88 -5.30 -4.36 3.43
N PHE A 89 -6.05 -4.72 2.40
CA PHE A 89 -6.64 -3.77 1.48
C PHE A 89 -8.09 -4.14 1.15
N GLN A 90 -8.93 -3.12 1.10
CA GLN A 90 -10.32 -3.24 0.74
C GLN A 90 -10.65 -2.21 -0.34
N SER A 91 -11.26 -2.68 -1.42
CA SER A 91 -11.55 -1.86 -2.60
C SER A 91 -10.31 -1.10 -3.09
N LEU A 92 -9.18 -1.81 -3.15
CA LEU A 92 -7.99 -1.29 -3.81
C LEU A 92 -8.26 -1.23 -5.30
N HIS A 93 -8.51 -0.03 -5.79
CA HIS A 93 -8.86 0.25 -7.17
C HIS A 93 -7.64 0.76 -7.92
N ILE A 94 -7.26 0.04 -8.96
CA ILE A 94 -6.13 0.37 -9.83
C ILE A 94 -6.72 0.71 -11.19
N MET A 95 -6.50 1.94 -11.65
CA MET A 95 -7.14 2.49 -12.87
C MET A 95 -6.10 3.09 -13.81
N THR A 96 -6.49 3.21 -15.08
CA THR A 96 -5.66 3.91 -16.10
C THR A 96 -6.03 5.39 -16.27
N LYS A 97 -6.96 5.86 -15.44
CA LYS A 97 -7.33 7.28 -15.33
C LYS A 97 -7.27 7.70 -13.86
N GLU A 98 -7.23 8.99 -13.61
CA GLU A 98 -7.29 9.51 -12.25
C GLU A 98 -8.55 9.03 -11.50
N PRO A 99 -8.36 8.69 -10.23
CA PRO A 99 -7.18 8.86 -9.37
C PRO A 99 -6.08 7.80 -9.50
N TYR A 100 -6.05 6.96 -10.49
CA TYR A 100 -5.11 5.86 -10.82
C TYR A 100 -5.02 4.77 -9.76
N LEU A 101 -4.93 5.14 -8.49
CA LEU A 101 -4.85 4.22 -7.36
C LEU A 101 -5.60 4.82 -6.17
N GLU A 102 -6.58 4.10 -5.67
CA GLU A 102 -7.30 4.44 -4.46
C GLU A 102 -7.71 3.18 -3.69
N ALA A 103 -8.02 3.31 -2.42
CA ALA A 103 -8.54 2.23 -1.61
C ALA A 103 -9.54 2.76 -0.60
N LYS A 104 -10.60 1.99 -0.34
CA LYS A 104 -11.49 2.27 0.78
C LYS A 104 -10.77 2.04 2.12
N TYR A 105 -9.91 1.04 2.16
CA TYR A 105 -9.00 0.75 3.25
C TYR A 105 -7.71 0.16 2.68
N PHE A 106 -6.60 0.72 3.12
CA PHE A 106 -5.27 0.16 2.91
C PHE A 106 -4.50 0.39 4.19
N GLY A 107 -4.10 -0.66 4.86
CA GLY A 107 -3.51 -0.48 6.16
C GLY A 107 -2.86 -1.75 6.69
N TYR A 108 -2.17 -1.58 7.80
CA TYR A 108 -1.46 -2.65 8.46
C TYR A 108 -2.28 -3.18 9.65
N GLN A 109 -2.30 -4.50 9.81
CA GLN A 109 -2.88 -5.16 10.97
C GLN A 109 -1.90 -6.21 11.47
N GLY A 110 -1.21 -5.91 12.54
CA GLY A 110 -0.22 -6.80 13.14
C GLY A 110 0.95 -6.05 13.74
N LYS A 111 1.99 -6.80 14.11
CA LYS A 111 3.27 -6.23 14.52
C LYS A 111 4.25 -6.43 13.39
N ALA A 112 4.81 -5.36 12.85
CA ALA A 112 5.99 -5.45 12.02
C ALA A 112 7.21 -5.36 12.94
N SER A 113 8.22 -6.15 12.66
CA SER A 113 9.52 -6.04 13.33
C SER A 113 10.62 -6.07 12.29
N ILE A 114 11.62 -5.25 12.52
CA ILE A 114 12.87 -5.30 11.75
C ILE A 114 13.92 -5.83 12.72
N SER A 115 14.52 -6.97 12.37
CA SER A 115 15.49 -7.67 13.23
C SER A 115 16.66 -6.74 13.62
N GLY A 116 16.90 -6.61 14.91
CA GLY A 116 17.99 -5.80 15.45
C GLY A 116 17.69 -4.32 15.61
N VAL A 117 16.49 -3.86 15.23
CA VAL A 117 16.04 -2.48 15.46
C VAL A 117 14.67 -2.52 16.14
N PRO A 118 14.48 -1.83 17.26
CA PRO A 118 13.20 -1.80 17.98
C PRO A 118 12.21 -0.87 17.25
N ILE A 119 11.85 -1.23 16.01
CA ILE A 119 10.91 -0.47 15.19
C ILE A 119 9.64 -1.27 15.05
N SER A 120 8.51 -0.64 15.29
CA SER A 120 7.17 -1.16 15.01
C SER A 120 6.44 -0.30 14.01
N LEU A 121 5.72 -0.93 13.09
CA LEU A 121 4.88 -0.23 12.13
C LEU A 121 3.54 0.11 12.80
N LYS A 122 3.23 1.41 12.86
CA LYS A 122 2.02 1.96 13.47
C LYS A 122 0.91 2.18 12.45
N GLU A 123 1.28 2.74 11.31
CA GLU A 123 0.35 3.10 10.24
C GLU A 123 0.90 2.72 8.88
N LEU A 124 0.01 2.34 7.99
CA LEU A 124 0.27 2.22 6.56
C LEU A 124 -1.01 2.64 5.83
N ALA A 125 -0.93 3.69 5.02
CA ALA A 125 -2.09 4.21 4.31
C ALA A 125 -1.74 4.69 2.89
N LEU A 126 -2.69 4.58 1.97
CA LEU A 126 -2.61 5.27 0.69
C LEU A 126 -3.21 6.66 0.85
N VAL A 127 -2.49 7.67 0.40
CA VAL A 127 -2.92 9.06 0.42
C VAL A 127 -2.85 9.66 -0.98
N LYS A 128 -3.76 10.58 -1.27
CA LYS A 128 -3.71 11.35 -2.52
C LYS A 128 -2.72 12.49 -2.35
N GLY A 129 -1.85 12.66 -3.32
CA GLY A 129 -0.95 13.79 -3.34
C GLY A 129 -1.62 15.09 -3.83
N THR A 130 -0.90 16.18 -3.74
CA THR A 130 -1.36 17.52 -4.14
C THR A 130 -1.27 17.74 -5.65
N LYS A 131 -0.35 17.04 -6.31
CA LYS A 131 -0.17 17.13 -7.77
C LYS A 131 -1.08 16.14 -8.50
N LYS A 132 -1.42 16.47 -9.72
CA LYS A 132 -2.21 15.60 -10.60
C LYS A 132 -1.48 14.27 -10.83
N GLY A 133 -2.16 13.14 -10.63
CA GLY A 133 -1.57 11.81 -10.81
C GLY A 133 -0.60 11.38 -9.72
N GLU A 134 -0.55 12.10 -8.62
CA GLU A 134 0.31 11.78 -7.50
C GLU A 134 -0.39 10.86 -6.50
N VAL A 135 0.30 9.81 -6.09
CA VAL A 135 -0.13 8.86 -5.06
C VAL A 135 0.94 8.76 -4.00
N GLY A 136 0.55 8.85 -2.75
CA GLY A 136 1.45 8.71 -1.60
C GLY A 136 1.18 7.42 -0.83
N LEU A 137 2.26 6.84 -0.29
CA LEU A 137 2.23 5.79 0.72
C LEU A 137 2.68 6.41 2.04
N LYS A 138 1.72 6.61 2.96
CA LYS A 138 2.00 7.06 4.32
C LYS A 138 2.42 5.88 5.17
N ILE A 139 3.49 6.05 5.93
CA ILE A 139 4.07 5.05 6.82
C ILE A 139 4.30 5.71 8.18
N GLY A 140 3.67 5.19 9.22
CA GLY A 140 3.93 5.55 10.60
C GLY A 140 4.74 4.48 11.29
N VAL A 141 5.79 4.86 12.00
CA VAL A 141 6.66 3.96 12.76
C VAL A 141 6.87 4.46 14.17
N ASP A 142 6.90 3.52 15.11
CA ASP A 142 7.32 3.76 16.49
C ASP A 142 8.63 3.01 16.75
N MET A 143 9.51 3.63 17.51
CA MET A 143 10.80 3.10 17.94
C MET A 143 10.88 3.14 19.45
N GLU A 144 11.31 2.06 20.07
CA GLU A 144 11.52 1.96 21.51
C GLU A 144 13.00 1.75 21.81
N PHE A 145 13.61 2.66 22.55
CA PHE A 145 15.00 2.59 22.96
C PHE A 145 15.07 2.33 24.46
N GLY A 146 14.97 1.06 24.83
CA GLY A 146 14.86 0.64 26.23
C GLY A 146 13.45 0.93 26.79
N GLU A 147 13.39 1.07 28.14
CA GLU A 147 12.11 1.24 28.84
C GLU A 147 11.70 2.73 28.98
N THR A 148 12.62 3.64 28.71
CA THR A 148 12.47 5.06 29.05
C THR A 148 12.41 6.00 27.86
N ILE A 149 12.80 5.57 26.67
CA ILE A 149 12.84 6.43 25.48
C ILE A 149 12.06 5.78 24.35
N SER A 150 11.09 6.53 23.81
CA SER A 150 10.39 6.16 22.58
C SER A 150 10.41 7.33 21.60
N ALA A 151 10.43 7.01 20.33
CA ALA A 151 10.33 7.97 19.25
C ALA A 151 9.34 7.43 18.20
N GLY A 152 8.62 8.33 17.56
CA GLY A 152 7.73 8.01 16.46
C GLY A 152 7.97 8.94 15.28
N THR A 153 7.65 8.49 14.09
CA THR A 153 7.62 9.35 12.91
C THR A 153 6.57 8.87 11.92
N ASP A 154 5.86 9.81 11.35
CA ASP A 154 5.03 9.59 10.18
C ASP A 154 5.75 10.16 8.97
N CYS A 155 5.83 9.37 7.90
CA CYS A 155 6.41 9.82 6.65
C CYS A 155 5.55 9.38 5.47
N THR A 156 5.69 10.09 4.34
CA THR A 156 4.98 9.77 3.11
C THR A 156 5.96 9.69 1.94
N ILE A 157 5.86 8.59 1.20
CA ILE A 157 6.59 8.42 -0.05
C ILE A 157 5.62 8.76 -1.18
N PHE A 158 5.89 9.82 -1.92
CA PHE A 158 5.09 10.21 -3.07
C PHE A 158 5.66 9.65 -4.37
N THR A 159 4.75 9.17 -5.20
CA THR A 159 5.04 8.66 -6.54
C THR A 159 4.14 9.35 -7.56
N GLN A 160 4.67 9.60 -8.73
CA GLN A 160 3.94 10.12 -9.87
C GLN A 160 3.55 8.98 -10.80
N VAL A 161 2.27 8.90 -11.15
CA VAL A 161 1.79 7.96 -12.17
C VAL A 161 1.98 8.59 -13.54
N GLU A 162 2.74 7.96 -14.40
CA GLU A 162 3.01 8.43 -15.75
C GLU A 162 3.03 7.29 -16.78
N LYS A 163 2.82 7.64 -18.05
CA LYS A 163 2.95 6.68 -19.15
C LYS A 163 4.39 6.66 -19.63
N ASN A 164 5.00 5.48 -19.67
CA ASN A 164 6.32 5.33 -20.29
C ASN A 164 6.24 5.39 -21.82
N SER A 165 7.40 5.35 -22.49
CA SER A 165 7.51 5.39 -23.96
C SER A 165 6.75 4.26 -24.68
N LYS A 166 6.41 3.18 -23.99
CA LYS A 166 5.60 2.06 -24.50
C LYS A 166 4.11 2.21 -24.20
N GLY A 167 3.68 3.35 -23.68
CA GLY A 167 2.29 3.61 -23.30
C GLY A 167 1.81 2.90 -22.02
N ARG A 168 2.71 2.26 -21.28
CA ARG A 168 2.37 1.56 -20.04
C ARG A 168 2.42 2.53 -18.86
N MET A 169 1.47 2.40 -17.94
CA MET A 169 1.47 3.15 -16.69
C MET A 169 2.61 2.65 -15.81
N THR A 170 3.38 3.59 -15.26
CA THR A 170 4.49 3.33 -14.34
C THR A 170 4.41 4.30 -13.17
N LEU A 171 4.88 3.85 -12.01
CA LEU A 171 5.06 4.68 -10.84
C LEU A 171 6.52 5.16 -10.82
N ARG A 172 6.72 6.46 -10.83
CA ARG A 172 8.03 7.07 -10.66
C ARG A 172 8.09 7.74 -9.30
N TYR A 173 9.14 7.45 -8.52
CA TYR A 173 9.40 8.15 -7.27
C TYR A 173 9.44 9.67 -7.53
N ASP A 174 8.76 10.44 -6.70
CA ASP A 174 8.76 11.91 -6.75
C ASP A 174 9.55 12.48 -5.57
N ARG A 175 9.06 12.23 -4.34
CA ARG A 175 9.69 12.74 -3.14
C ARG A 175 9.35 11.92 -1.90
N PHE A 176 10.13 12.14 -0.86
CA PHE A 176 9.89 11.67 0.49
C PHE A 176 9.57 12.88 1.38
N PHE A 177 8.58 12.76 2.23
CA PHE A 177 8.17 13.81 3.15
C PHE A 177 7.98 13.24 4.56
N ILE A 178 8.56 13.91 5.56
CA ILE A 178 8.35 13.59 6.96
C ILE A 178 7.16 14.43 7.44
N ASN A 179 6.09 13.77 7.88
CA ASN A 179 4.88 14.44 8.34
C ASN A 179 4.98 14.86 9.81
N SER A 180 5.54 13.99 10.66
CA SER A 180 5.70 14.25 12.07
C SER A 180 6.90 13.52 12.67
N ILE A 181 7.40 14.06 13.77
CA ILE A 181 8.38 13.41 14.64
C ILE A 181 7.91 13.56 16.07
N ASP A 182 7.82 12.43 16.78
CA ASP A 182 7.48 12.34 18.19
C ASP A 182 8.69 11.84 18.98
N ILE A 183 8.95 12.46 20.11
CA ILE A 183 9.96 12.00 21.07
C ILE A 183 9.33 11.99 22.45
N ASN A 184 9.46 10.87 23.14
CA ASN A 184 9.05 10.74 24.52
C ASN A 184 10.19 10.07 25.30
N ALA A 185 10.71 10.78 26.30
CA ALA A 185 11.77 10.26 27.17
C ALA A 185 11.35 10.45 28.61
N ASP A 186 11.31 9.36 29.34
CA ASP A 186 10.91 9.33 30.76
C ASP A 186 12.10 8.89 31.59
N PHE A 187 12.65 9.80 32.36
CA PHE A 187 13.84 9.57 33.19
C PHE A 187 13.44 9.34 34.64
N ALA A 188 14.24 8.57 35.36
CA ALA A 188 14.05 8.35 36.78
C ALA A 188 13.98 9.71 37.52
N GLU A 189 13.23 9.75 38.65
CA GLU A 189 13.04 10.92 39.51
C GLU A 189 12.04 11.99 38.99
N GLY A 190 11.11 11.60 38.08
CA GLY A 190 9.98 12.48 37.69
C GLY A 190 10.34 13.53 36.62
N PHE A 191 11.44 13.34 35.92
CA PHE A 191 11.78 14.18 34.78
C PHE A 191 11.38 13.49 33.46
N ALA A 192 10.52 14.11 32.69
CA ALA A 192 10.06 13.62 31.38
C ALA A 192 10.21 14.71 30.31
N ILE A 193 10.66 14.30 29.14
CA ILE A 193 10.71 15.17 27.93
C ILE A 193 9.69 14.59 26.94
N LYS A 194 8.77 15.44 26.47
CA LYS A 194 7.84 15.13 25.39
C LYS A 194 7.95 16.20 24.31
N GLY A 195 8.26 15.79 23.11
CA GLY A 195 8.37 16.66 21.94
C GLY A 195 7.52 16.10 20.80
N HIS A 196 6.79 16.98 20.14
CA HIS A 196 6.06 16.70 18.91
C HIS A 196 6.34 17.81 17.90
N VAL A 197 6.71 17.42 16.70
CA VAL A 197 6.93 18.33 15.57
C VAL A 197 6.09 17.81 14.41
N GLU A 198 5.22 18.68 13.88
CA GLU A 198 4.52 18.45 12.62
C GLU A 198 5.15 19.27 11.50
N MET A 199 5.28 18.67 10.35
CA MET A 199 5.78 19.31 9.14
C MET A 199 4.67 19.38 8.12
N TYR A 200 4.46 20.57 7.55
CA TYR A 200 3.43 20.81 6.55
C TYR A 200 4.10 21.10 5.20
N GLU A 201 3.65 20.43 4.17
CA GLU A 201 4.10 20.70 2.80
C GLU A 201 3.56 22.06 2.35
N ASN A 202 4.46 22.96 1.90
CA ASN A 202 4.14 24.32 1.46
C ASN A 202 3.55 25.23 2.56
N ASP A 203 4.05 25.14 3.78
CA ASP A 203 3.70 26.11 4.82
C ASP A 203 4.41 27.44 4.53
N PRO A 204 3.66 28.54 4.24
CA PRO A 204 4.26 29.83 3.93
C PRO A 204 5.00 30.49 5.13
N ILE A 205 4.83 29.95 6.35
CA ILE A 205 5.43 30.47 7.57
C ILE A 205 6.81 29.86 7.82
N TYR A 206 7.00 28.58 7.47
CA TYR A 206 8.21 27.83 7.81
C TYR A 206 9.14 27.54 6.63
N GLY A 207 8.78 28.02 5.43
CA GLY A 207 9.64 27.97 4.25
C GLY A 207 9.74 26.60 3.58
N ASP A 208 10.27 26.62 2.37
CA ASP A 208 10.60 25.43 1.58
C ASP A 208 11.78 24.66 2.18
#